data_6119312a2d491476253309b65639ca8b
#
_entry.id   6119312a2d491476253309b65639ca8b
#
_cell.length_a   1.000
_cell.length_b   1.000
_cell.length_c   1.000
_cell.angle_alpha   90.00
_cell.angle_beta   90.00
_cell.angle_gamma   90.00
#
_symmetry.space_group_name_H-M   'P 1'
#
loop_
_entity.id
_entity.type
_entity.pdbx_description
1 polymer ?
#
loop_
_entity_poly.entity_id
_entity_poly.type
_entity_poly.pdbx_seq_one_letter_code
_entity_poly.pdbx_strand_id
1 'polypeptide(L)'
;MLTNNRYQGSLISSLARSLCLGTLSLSVVGIDSVTANQSLNVPTQTTISQLNVDLKPYIETYSQIVYLNYSDSRAQADTMELAIADFLAQPNATTHNTAKEAWIKARQSYLQTEAFRFYEGPIDYIDSSTGEEGPEGRINAWPMNEAFIDYVRGKSNAGLINNPNFEISIAGILENDQVTDEADVTTGWHAIEFLLWGQDFNDQGPGQRSHTDFLPNQGNNNRRRQYLELVTAQLIEDLMFLESEWKPDANNYRAEFINSDPQETIGKIFTSLATLSAFEMSSERIAVALDSGNQEDEHSCFSDTTHQDFVFNAQGIYNVYFGDYKGYDGLGFDELIELLSPELNRQIIVALDQTKSSISNINQPFDQVLASPMGSPEREEAEFAITSLEDQAEIFQQVGTVLGVDVEILAE
;
A
#
# COMPACT_ATOMS: atom_id res chain seq x y z
N MET A 1 -4.36 43.15 22.61
CA MET A 1 -3.80 43.39 21.27
C MET A 1 -3.55 42.04 20.64
N LEU A 2 -4.36 41.77 19.67
CA LEU A 2 -4.43 40.53 18.91
C LEU A 2 -3.29 40.49 17.88
N THR A 3 -2.57 39.40 17.77
CA THR A 3 -1.87 39.07 16.54
C THR A 3 -2.18 37.64 16.18
N ASN A 4 -3.10 37.51 15.22
CA ASN A 4 -3.35 36.31 14.43
C ASN A 4 -2.11 35.96 13.60
N ASN A 5 -1.57 34.76 13.75
CA ASN A 5 -0.76 34.16 12.71
C ASN A 5 -1.56 33.00 12.11
N ARG A 6 -2.10 33.24 10.94
CA ARG A 6 -2.67 32.23 10.06
C ARG A 6 -1.51 31.52 9.37
N TYR A 7 -1.37 30.25 9.58
CA TYR A 7 -0.63 29.40 8.66
C TYR A 7 -1.45 29.28 7.38
N GLN A 8 -0.95 29.80 6.30
CA GLN A 8 -1.49 29.59 4.96
C GLN A 8 -0.97 28.24 4.50
N GLY A 9 -1.89 27.30 4.25
CA GLY A 9 -1.59 26.09 3.52
C GLY A 9 -1.02 26.44 2.13
N SER A 10 0.14 25.90 1.84
CA SER A 10 0.77 25.99 0.53
C SER A 10 0.09 25.00 -0.40
N LEU A 11 -0.75 25.49 -1.29
CA LEU A 11 -1.18 24.77 -2.47
C LEU A 11 0.06 24.43 -3.30
N ILE A 12 0.43 23.17 -3.33
CA ILE A 12 1.47 22.67 -4.24
C ILE A 12 0.87 22.68 -5.65
N SER A 13 1.27 23.67 -6.41
CA SER A 13 0.95 23.78 -7.83
C SER A 13 1.68 22.69 -8.60
N SER A 14 0.94 21.82 -9.27
CA SER A 14 1.44 20.89 -10.27
C SER A 14 2.31 21.60 -11.30
N LEU A 15 3.61 21.35 -11.28
CA LEU A 15 4.53 21.73 -12.34
C LEU A 15 4.40 20.76 -13.51
N ALA A 16 3.57 21.13 -14.47
CA ALA A 16 3.61 20.51 -15.80
C ALA A 16 5.00 20.70 -16.39
N ARG A 17 5.79 19.64 -16.48
CA ARG A 17 7.05 19.66 -17.23
C ARG A 17 6.73 19.73 -18.73
N SER A 18 6.93 20.93 -19.29
CA SER A 18 6.86 21.21 -20.72
C SER A 18 8.02 20.50 -21.43
N LEU A 19 7.73 19.50 -22.24
CA LEU A 19 8.70 18.91 -23.17
C LEU A 19 9.12 19.99 -24.17
N CYS A 20 10.36 20.46 -24.12
CA CYS A 20 10.99 21.21 -25.20
C CYS A 20 11.38 20.26 -26.31
N LEU A 21 10.57 20.17 -27.36
CA LEU A 21 10.98 19.58 -28.64
C LEU A 21 12.01 20.49 -29.30
N GLY A 22 13.27 20.10 -29.24
CA GLY A 22 14.34 20.69 -30.03
C GLY A 22 14.23 20.24 -31.48
N THR A 23 13.85 21.14 -32.39
CA THR A 23 13.89 20.88 -33.82
C THR A 23 15.33 20.91 -34.32
N LEU A 24 15.90 19.72 -34.61
CA LEU A 24 17.11 19.61 -35.41
C LEU A 24 16.73 19.69 -36.91
N SER A 25 17.14 20.74 -37.59
CA SER A 25 17.06 20.83 -39.04
C SER A 25 18.14 19.96 -39.69
N LEU A 26 17.75 18.82 -40.28
CA LEU A 26 18.59 18.05 -41.17
C LEU A 26 18.40 18.55 -42.61
N SER A 27 19.50 18.93 -43.24
CA SER A 27 19.60 19.26 -44.64
C SER A 27 19.40 18.00 -45.50
N VAL A 28 18.42 18.09 -46.40
CA VAL A 28 18.08 17.02 -47.36
C VAL A 28 19.14 16.98 -48.45
N VAL A 29 19.82 15.83 -48.52
CA VAL A 29 20.54 15.41 -49.76
C VAL A 29 19.63 14.40 -50.44
N GLY A 30 19.23 14.70 -51.66
CA GLY A 30 18.31 13.84 -52.44
C GLY A 30 19.00 12.54 -52.83
N ILE A 31 18.29 11.45 -52.58
CA ILE A 31 18.54 10.12 -53.22
C ILE A 31 17.20 9.61 -53.75
N ASP A 32 17.26 9.10 -54.95
CA ASP A 32 16.16 8.66 -55.79
C ASP A 32 15.22 7.63 -55.12
N SER A 33 13.93 7.83 -55.33
CA SER A 33 12.84 6.97 -54.90
C SER A 33 12.89 5.57 -55.51
N VAL A 34 13.23 4.58 -54.65
CA VAL A 34 12.81 3.19 -54.91
C VAL A 34 11.58 2.92 -54.05
N THR A 35 10.42 2.88 -54.67
CA THR A 35 9.16 2.46 -54.07
C THR A 35 9.20 0.95 -53.80
N ALA A 36 9.59 0.57 -52.58
CA ALA A 36 9.28 -0.74 -52.07
C ALA A 36 8.09 -0.59 -51.11
N ASN A 37 6.90 -0.89 -51.59
CA ASN A 37 5.70 -1.11 -50.78
C ASN A 37 5.91 -2.41 -49.97
N GLN A 38 6.62 -2.36 -48.87
CA GLN A 38 6.51 -3.35 -47.81
C GLN A 38 5.43 -2.84 -46.85
N SER A 39 4.22 -3.35 -47.02
CA SER A 39 3.21 -3.33 -45.94
C SER A 39 3.86 -4.05 -44.76
N LEU A 40 4.25 -3.28 -43.72
CA LEU A 40 4.56 -3.81 -42.39
C LEU A 40 3.27 -4.56 -41.96
N ASN A 41 3.33 -5.88 -41.94
CA ASN A 41 2.32 -6.68 -41.30
C ASN A 41 2.42 -6.34 -39.79
N VAL A 42 1.62 -5.38 -39.34
CA VAL A 42 1.28 -5.24 -37.92
C VAL A 42 0.60 -6.57 -37.57
N PRO A 43 1.14 -7.35 -36.61
CA PRO A 43 0.43 -8.56 -36.18
C PRO A 43 -0.97 -8.16 -35.78
N THR A 44 -1.98 -8.81 -36.37
CA THR A 44 -3.38 -8.57 -36.03
C THR A 44 -3.54 -8.97 -34.58
N GLN A 45 -3.77 -7.98 -33.69
CA GLN A 45 -4.08 -8.26 -32.29
C GLN A 45 -5.31 -9.17 -32.26
N THR A 46 -5.13 -10.34 -31.64
CA THR A 46 -6.23 -11.29 -31.48
C THR A 46 -7.04 -10.84 -30.27
N THR A 47 -8.30 -10.45 -30.49
CA THR A 47 -9.19 -10.04 -29.39
C THR A 47 -9.79 -11.26 -28.69
N ILE A 48 -10.18 -11.12 -27.42
CA ILE A 48 -10.83 -12.16 -26.60
C ILE A 48 -12.03 -12.77 -27.32
N SER A 49 -12.87 -11.95 -27.98
CA SER A 49 -14.03 -12.40 -28.72
C SER A 49 -13.69 -13.34 -29.87
N GLN A 50 -12.49 -13.27 -30.43
CA GLN A 50 -12.02 -14.14 -31.52
C GLN A 50 -11.50 -15.50 -31.01
N LEU A 51 -10.98 -15.56 -29.75
CA LEU A 51 -10.45 -16.78 -29.18
C LEU A 51 -11.45 -17.56 -28.34
N ASN A 52 -12.63 -16.97 -28.01
CA ASN A 52 -13.65 -17.58 -27.13
C ASN A 52 -13.05 -18.09 -25.80
N VAL A 53 -12.18 -17.29 -25.18
CA VAL A 53 -11.54 -17.63 -23.89
C VAL A 53 -12.56 -17.44 -22.78
N ASP A 54 -12.69 -18.42 -21.88
CA ASP A 54 -13.44 -18.27 -20.64
C ASP A 54 -12.56 -17.53 -19.61
N LEU A 55 -13.00 -16.34 -19.21
CA LEU A 55 -12.28 -15.47 -18.27
C LEU A 55 -12.56 -15.82 -16.79
N LYS A 56 -13.65 -16.53 -16.53
CA LYS A 56 -14.11 -16.82 -15.17
C LYS A 56 -13.08 -17.56 -14.30
N PRO A 57 -12.35 -18.58 -14.79
CA PRO A 57 -11.34 -19.27 -13.99
C PRO A 57 -10.22 -18.37 -13.45
N TYR A 58 -9.82 -17.34 -14.20
CA TYR A 58 -8.80 -16.36 -13.78
C TYR A 58 -9.31 -15.47 -12.64
N ILE A 59 -10.59 -15.05 -12.71
CA ILE A 59 -11.26 -14.28 -11.66
C ILE A 59 -11.45 -15.14 -10.40
N GLU A 60 -11.76 -16.42 -10.55
CA GLU A 60 -11.87 -17.37 -9.46
C GLU A 60 -10.52 -17.57 -8.75
N THR A 61 -9.41 -17.67 -9.51
CA THR A 61 -8.05 -17.72 -8.97
C THR A 61 -7.72 -16.44 -8.20
N TYR A 62 -7.93 -15.27 -8.78
CA TYR A 62 -7.75 -13.99 -8.10
C TYR A 62 -8.53 -13.95 -6.78
N SER A 63 -9.83 -14.25 -6.83
CA SER A 63 -10.70 -14.23 -5.65
C SER A 63 -10.25 -15.23 -4.57
N GLN A 64 -9.63 -16.35 -4.98
CA GLN A 64 -9.06 -17.32 -4.04
C GLN A 64 -7.78 -16.79 -3.38
N ILE A 65 -6.92 -16.11 -4.12
CA ILE A 65 -5.72 -15.45 -3.60
C ILE A 65 -6.10 -14.38 -2.59
N VAL A 66 -7.09 -13.52 -2.92
CA VAL A 66 -7.59 -12.48 -2.00
C VAL A 66 -8.05 -13.08 -0.69
N TYR A 67 -8.88 -14.13 -0.73
CA TYR A 67 -9.35 -14.81 0.47
C TYR A 67 -8.21 -15.39 1.29
N LEU A 68 -7.28 -16.12 0.66
CA LEU A 68 -6.15 -16.74 1.36
C LEU A 68 -5.24 -15.69 2.00
N ASN A 69 -5.03 -14.58 1.33
CA ASN A 69 -4.17 -13.52 1.82
C ASN A 69 -4.80 -12.78 3.02
N TYR A 70 -6.10 -12.42 2.96
CA TYR A 70 -6.79 -11.83 4.13
C TYR A 70 -6.89 -12.83 5.28
N SER A 71 -7.12 -14.12 5.02
CA SER A 71 -7.11 -15.16 6.05
C SER A 71 -5.75 -15.27 6.76
N ASP A 72 -4.65 -15.21 6.00
CA ASP A 72 -3.30 -15.19 6.55
C ASP A 72 -3.01 -13.90 7.33
N SER A 73 -3.42 -12.75 6.79
CA SER A 73 -3.24 -11.45 7.45
C SER A 73 -3.93 -11.43 8.82
N ARG A 74 -5.19 -11.90 8.88
CA ARG A 74 -5.90 -12.05 10.14
C ARG A 74 -5.20 -13.03 11.09
N ALA A 75 -4.79 -14.19 10.63
CA ALA A 75 -4.13 -15.19 11.49
C ALA A 75 -2.77 -14.70 12.04
N GLN A 76 -2.03 -13.88 11.28
CA GLN A 76 -0.81 -13.24 11.78
C GLN A 76 -1.13 -12.09 12.76
N ALA A 77 -2.22 -11.33 12.54
CA ALA A 77 -2.70 -10.31 13.47
C ALA A 77 -3.17 -10.95 14.80
N ASP A 78 -3.87 -12.11 14.77
CA ASP A 78 -4.18 -12.89 15.99
C ASP A 78 -2.90 -13.26 16.77
N THR A 79 -1.84 -13.64 16.04
CA THR A 79 -0.54 -13.97 16.66
C THR A 79 0.12 -12.74 17.28
N MET A 80 0.02 -11.58 16.62
CA MET A 80 0.48 -10.29 17.15
C MET A 80 -0.29 -9.89 18.40
N GLU A 81 -1.62 -10.05 18.42
CA GLU A 81 -2.45 -9.77 19.59
C GLU A 81 -1.99 -10.59 20.82
N LEU A 82 -1.73 -11.88 20.65
CA LEU A 82 -1.20 -12.72 21.73
C LEU A 82 0.14 -12.21 22.27
N ALA A 83 1.04 -11.78 21.37
CA ALA A 83 2.33 -11.22 21.78
C ALA A 83 2.18 -9.87 22.49
N ILE A 84 1.25 -9.02 22.07
CA ILE A 84 0.89 -7.77 22.73
C ILE A 84 0.25 -8.05 24.11
N ALA A 85 -0.65 -9.01 24.21
CA ALA A 85 -1.25 -9.41 25.48
C ALA A 85 -0.20 -9.91 26.49
N ASP A 86 0.75 -10.73 26.05
CA ASP A 86 1.87 -11.18 26.87
C ASP A 86 2.76 -10.01 27.31
N PHE A 87 3.04 -9.08 26.41
CA PHE A 87 3.76 -7.83 26.75
C PHE A 87 3.00 -7.02 27.80
N LEU A 88 1.70 -6.81 27.62
CA LEU A 88 0.88 -6.08 28.57
C LEU A 88 0.75 -6.80 29.92
N ALA A 89 0.72 -8.13 29.95
CA ALA A 89 0.71 -8.92 31.18
C ALA A 89 2.03 -8.82 31.97
N GLN A 90 3.16 -8.78 31.26
CA GLN A 90 4.50 -8.75 31.84
C GLN A 90 5.41 -7.75 31.13
N PRO A 91 5.20 -6.42 31.30
CA PRO A 91 5.98 -5.40 30.58
C PRO A 91 7.46 -5.46 30.94
N ASN A 92 8.27 -5.90 29.99
CA ASN A 92 9.72 -5.90 30.06
C ASN A 92 10.32 -5.84 28.64
N ALA A 93 11.62 -5.64 28.53
CA ALA A 93 12.28 -5.49 27.23
C ALA A 93 12.10 -6.70 26.30
N THR A 94 12.08 -7.92 26.85
CA THR A 94 11.94 -9.14 26.05
C THR A 94 10.53 -9.24 25.44
N THR A 95 9.48 -9.13 26.25
CA THR A 95 8.10 -9.21 25.80
C THR A 95 7.74 -8.06 24.88
N HIS A 96 8.31 -6.85 25.11
CA HIS A 96 8.15 -5.71 24.22
C HIS A 96 8.74 -5.98 22.82
N ASN A 97 9.98 -6.51 22.78
CA ASN A 97 10.59 -6.87 21.50
C ASN A 97 9.83 -7.99 20.78
N THR A 98 9.31 -8.98 21.51
CA THR A 98 8.47 -10.04 20.93
C THR A 98 7.19 -9.46 20.29
N ALA A 99 6.55 -8.46 20.93
CA ALA A 99 5.38 -7.78 20.36
C ALA A 99 5.75 -7.00 19.08
N LYS A 100 6.89 -6.30 19.07
CA LYS A 100 7.42 -5.61 17.89
C LYS A 100 7.70 -6.57 16.74
N GLU A 101 8.40 -7.67 17.00
CA GLU A 101 8.69 -8.71 15.99
C GLU A 101 7.41 -9.34 15.43
N ALA A 102 6.38 -9.52 16.27
CA ALA A 102 5.08 -10.05 15.86
C ALA A 102 4.34 -9.05 14.95
N TRP A 103 4.40 -7.74 15.24
CA TRP A 103 3.85 -6.70 14.37
C TRP A 103 4.52 -6.71 12.99
N ILE A 104 5.86 -6.68 12.93
CA ILE A 104 6.62 -6.74 11.67
C ILE A 104 6.20 -7.95 10.84
N LYS A 105 6.09 -9.11 11.48
CA LYS A 105 5.73 -10.34 10.79
C LYS A 105 4.28 -10.33 10.29
N ALA A 106 3.35 -9.84 11.09
CA ALA A 106 1.93 -9.78 10.74
C ALA A 106 1.70 -8.82 9.56
N ARG A 107 2.39 -7.67 9.55
CA ARG A 107 2.30 -6.69 8.49
C ARG A 107 2.73 -7.24 7.12
N GLN A 108 3.71 -8.16 7.04
CA GLN A 108 4.15 -8.77 5.79
C GLN A 108 3.03 -9.47 5.00
N SER A 109 2.05 -10.06 5.68
CA SER A 109 0.88 -10.66 5.03
C SER A 109 -0.09 -9.58 4.57
N TYR A 110 -0.32 -8.56 5.40
CA TYR A 110 -1.23 -7.46 5.07
C TYR A 110 -0.75 -6.66 3.84
N LEU A 111 0.53 -6.30 3.79
CA LEU A 111 1.10 -5.51 2.69
C LEU A 111 0.88 -6.12 1.30
N GLN A 112 0.76 -7.44 1.20
CA GLN A 112 0.43 -8.10 -0.06
C GLN A 112 -1.03 -7.89 -0.47
N THR A 113 -1.92 -7.53 0.48
CA THR A 113 -3.33 -7.24 0.20
C THR A 113 -3.56 -5.87 -0.45
N GLU A 114 -2.57 -5.00 -0.47
CA GLU A 114 -2.63 -3.71 -1.14
C GLU A 114 -2.92 -3.84 -2.65
N ALA A 115 -2.59 -4.98 -3.26
CA ALA A 115 -2.95 -5.34 -4.62
C ALA A 115 -4.47 -5.60 -4.83
N PHE A 116 -5.31 -5.44 -3.81
CA PHE A 116 -6.76 -5.67 -3.84
C PHE A 116 -7.56 -4.40 -3.54
N ARG A 117 -6.95 -3.22 -3.74
CA ARG A 117 -7.54 -1.89 -3.55
C ARG A 117 -7.90 -1.22 -4.87
N PHE A 118 -8.39 0.01 -4.83
CA PHE A 118 -8.58 0.92 -5.98
C PHE A 118 -9.66 0.49 -6.98
N TYR A 119 -10.69 -0.25 -6.54
CA TYR A 119 -11.83 -0.61 -7.38
C TYR A 119 -13.16 -0.63 -6.63
N GLU A 120 -13.26 0.11 -5.52
CA GLU A 120 -14.44 0.18 -4.64
C GLU A 120 -14.85 -1.22 -4.11
N GLY A 121 -13.84 -2.02 -3.75
CA GLY A 121 -14.02 -3.32 -3.12
C GLY A 121 -14.32 -3.22 -1.63
N PRO A 122 -14.41 -4.36 -0.91
CA PRO A 122 -14.76 -4.35 0.51
C PRO A 122 -13.84 -3.53 1.40
N ILE A 123 -12.60 -3.28 1.00
CA ILE A 123 -11.64 -2.50 1.77
C ILE A 123 -11.81 -0.99 1.58
N ASP A 124 -12.19 -0.54 0.39
CA ASP A 124 -12.15 0.86 -0.03
C ASP A 124 -13.46 1.35 -0.68
N TYR A 125 -14.59 0.67 -0.43
CA TYR A 125 -15.89 1.14 -0.93
C TYR A 125 -16.32 2.44 -0.26
N ILE A 126 -17.09 3.23 -1.00
CA ILE A 126 -17.77 4.42 -0.48
C ILE A 126 -19.25 4.29 -0.79
N ASP A 127 -20.10 4.14 0.25
CA ASP A 127 -21.54 4.22 0.09
C ASP A 127 -21.99 5.70 0.11
N SER A 128 -22.18 6.26 -1.07
CA SER A 128 -22.59 7.65 -1.25
C SER A 128 -23.95 8.00 -0.63
N SER A 129 -24.76 7.00 -0.27
CA SER A 129 -26.07 7.20 0.32
C SER A 129 -26.04 7.32 1.85
N THR A 130 -25.10 6.64 2.49
CA THR A 130 -24.92 6.61 3.95
C THR A 130 -23.69 7.37 4.41
N GLY A 131 -22.69 7.55 3.54
CA GLY A 131 -21.36 8.02 3.88
C GLY A 131 -20.53 6.95 4.59
N GLU A 132 -20.95 5.68 4.52
CA GLU A 132 -20.18 4.57 5.05
C GLU A 132 -19.03 4.23 4.10
N GLU A 133 -17.86 4.01 4.67
CA GLU A 133 -16.63 3.70 3.93
C GLU A 133 -16.06 2.35 4.35
N GLY A 134 -15.33 1.74 3.44
CA GLY A 134 -14.54 0.55 3.72
C GLY A 134 -13.51 0.80 4.83
N PRO A 135 -12.95 -0.27 5.42
CA PRO A 135 -12.08 -0.12 6.58
C PRO A 135 -10.64 0.31 6.25
N GLU A 136 -10.31 0.70 5.04
CA GLU A 136 -8.95 1.06 4.64
C GLU A 136 -8.35 2.12 5.56
N GLY A 137 -9.02 3.25 5.73
CA GLY A 137 -8.57 4.35 6.58
C GLY A 137 -8.40 3.95 8.06
N ARG A 138 -9.15 2.95 8.56
CA ARG A 138 -8.97 2.41 9.91
C ARG A 138 -7.86 1.37 10.01
N ILE A 139 -7.48 0.74 8.91
CA ILE A 139 -6.47 -0.32 8.88
C ILE A 139 -5.07 0.24 8.62
N ASN A 140 -4.92 1.14 7.62
CA ASN A 140 -3.60 1.48 7.10
C ASN A 140 -3.39 2.97 6.76
N ALA A 141 -4.24 3.87 7.24
CA ALA A 141 -4.07 5.30 6.96
C ALA A 141 -2.70 5.82 7.40
N TRP A 142 -2.13 6.65 6.55
CA TRP A 142 -0.84 7.33 6.70
C TRP A 142 -0.85 8.62 5.83
N PRO A 143 -0.16 9.71 6.22
CA PRO A 143 0.62 9.90 7.46
C PRO A 143 -0.26 10.12 8.69
N MET A 144 0.32 9.99 9.90
CA MET A 144 -0.42 10.16 11.13
C MET A 144 0.13 11.27 12.04
N ASN A 145 -0.79 11.95 12.77
CA ASN A 145 -0.47 12.89 13.83
C ASN A 145 -0.33 12.16 15.17
N GLU A 146 0.87 11.75 15.54
CA GLU A 146 1.13 10.98 16.77
C GLU A 146 0.70 11.74 18.02
N ALA A 147 0.78 13.07 18.00
CA ALA A 147 0.34 13.93 19.11
C ALA A 147 -1.16 13.84 19.35
N PHE A 148 -1.93 13.28 18.42
CA PHE A 148 -3.35 13.01 18.60
C PHE A 148 -3.61 11.77 19.48
N ILE A 149 -2.74 10.76 19.40
CA ILE A 149 -2.87 9.52 20.20
C ILE A 149 -2.20 9.67 21.58
N ASP A 150 -0.91 10.04 21.61
CA ASP A 150 -0.10 9.99 22.84
C ASP A 150 0.90 11.16 22.92
N TYR A 151 1.68 11.20 23.96
CA TYR A 151 2.75 12.18 24.12
C TYR A 151 3.79 12.06 23.00
N VAL A 152 4.32 13.21 22.61
CA VAL A 152 5.42 13.36 21.68
C VAL A 152 6.49 14.26 22.26
N ARG A 153 7.68 14.33 21.63
CA ARG A 153 8.77 15.21 22.05
C ARG A 153 8.27 16.65 22.19
N GLY A 154 8.47 17.22 23.39
CA GLY A 154 8.05 18.58 23.71
C GLY A 154 6.57 18.75 24.09
N LYS A 155 5.73 17.72 24.00
CA LYS A 155 4.29 17.76 24.35
C LYS A 155 3.92 16.54 25.21
N SER A 156 4.37 16.51 26.46
CA SER A 156 4.22 15.36 27.36
C SER A 156 2.78 15.00 27.77
N ASN A 157 1.81 15.88 27.52
CA ASN A 157 0.40 15.67 27.85
C ASN A 157 -0.49 15.67 26.59
N ALA A 158 0.10 15.47 25.41
CA ALA A 158 -0.65 15.37 24.15
C ALA A 158 -1.43 14.06 24.06
N GLY A 159 -2.43 14.07 23.23
CA GLY A 159 -3.16 12.91 22.77
C GLY A 159 -4.30 12.41 23.66
N LEU A 160 -5.14 11.58 23.08
CA LEU A 160 -6.31 10.97 23.70
C LEU A 160 -5.94 10.18 24.95
N ILE A 161 -4.80 9.52 24.96
CA ILE A 161 -4.28 8.75 26.11
C ILE A 161 -4.05 9.64 27.32
N ASN A 162 -3.57 10.86 27.12
CA ASN A 162 -3.22 11.77 28.20
C ASN A 162 -4.37 12.73 28.58
N ASN A 163 -5.48 12.70 27.86
CA ASN A 163 -6.66 13.51 28.17
C ASN A 163 -7.54 12.80 29.23
N PRO A 164 -7.60 13.28 30.49
CA PRO A 164 -8.36 12.63 31.53
C PRO A 164 -9.88 12.68 31.31
N ASN A 165 -10.36 13.56 30.43
CA ASN A 165 -11.79 13.67 30.08
C ASN A 165 -12.21 12.78 28.92
N PHE A 166 -11.26 12.16 28.25
CA PHE A 166 -11.52 11.19 27.17
C PHE A 166 -11.66 9.80 27.78
N GLU A 167 -12.82 9.17 27.58
CA GLU A 167 -13.03 7.77 27.93
C GLU A 167 -12.41 6.87 26.85
N ILE A 168 -11.41 6.07 27.22
CA ILE A 168 -10.80 5.13 26.29
C ILE A 168 -11.74 3.94 26.12
N SER A 169 -12.46 3.95 25.01
CA SER A 169 -13.31 2.89 24.52
C SER A 169 -13.17 2.81 23.00
N ILE A 170 -13.46 1.66 22.39
CA ILE A 170 -13.35 1.55 20.93
C ILE A 170 -14.31 2.52 20.22
N ALA A 171 -15.53 2.69 20.72
CA ALA A 171 -16.48 3.67 20.18
C ALA A 171 -15.90 5.09 20.23
N GLY A 172 -15.33 5.51 21.36
CA GLY A 172 -14.73 6.83 21.50
C GLY A 172 -13.50 7.02 20.62
N ILE A 173 -12.69 5.99 20.42
CA ILE A 173 -11.54 6.02 19.51
C ILE A 173 -12.01 6.23 18.07
N LEU A 174 -12.95 5.41 17.59
CA LEU A 174 -13.49 5.50 16.23
C LEU A 174 -14.27 6.80 15.96
N GLU A 175 -14.97 7.35 16.97
CA GLU A 175 -15.64 8.64 16.85
C GLU A 175 -14.67 9.83 16.66
N ASN A 176 -13.39 9.64 16.92
CA ASN A 176 -12.35 10.66 16.77
C ASN A 176 -11.38 10.36 15.62
N ASP A 177 -11.56 9.24 14.93
CA ASP A 177 -10.67 8.84 13.82
C ASP A 177 -10.85 9.78 12.63
N GLN A 178 -9.78 10.47 12.23
CA GLN A 178 -9.72 11.33 11.05
C GLN A 178 -10.83 12.42 10.93
N VAL A 179 -11.47 12.80 12.05
CA VAL A 179 -12.64 13.71 12.04
C VAL A 179 -12.26 15.17 11.85
N THR A 180 -11.12 15.60 12.40
CA THR A 180 -10.68 17.01 12.37
C THR A 180 -9.61 17.25 11.30
N ASP A 181 -8.79 16.28 11.06
CA ASP A 181 -7.68 16.27 10.10
C ASP A 181 -7.51 14.80 9.65
N GLU A 182 -7.21 14.57 8.39
CA GLU A 182 -6.96 13.23 7.85
C GLU A 182 -5.79 12.52 8.53
N ALA A 183 -4.82 13.28 9.04
CA ALA A 183 -3.70 12.74 9.81
C ALA A 183 -4.05 12.40 11.27
N ASP A 184 -5.23 12.76 11.78
CA ASP A 184 -5.67 12.39 13.14
C ASP A 184 -6.08 10.90 13.21
N VAL A 185 -5.25 10.03 12.67
CA VAL A 185 -5.42 8.57 12.64
C VAL A 185 -5.35 8.01 14.05
N THR A 186 -6.34 7.20 14.43
CA THR A 186 -6.46 6.67 15.80
C THR A 186 -6.32 5.16 15.90
N THR A 187 -6.42 4.43 14.79
CA THR A 187 -6.46 2.96 14.73
C THR A 187 -5.46 2.41 13.70
N GLY A 188 -5.47 1.13 13.46
CA GLY A 188 -4.73 0.46 12.40
C GLY A 188 -3.27 0.15 12.72
N TRP A 189 -2.57 -0.26 11.66
CA TRP A 189 -1.19 -0.72 11.78
C TRP A 189 -0.26 0.35 12.34
N HIS A 190 -0.36 1.60 11.87
CA HIS A 190 0.55 2.68 12.25
C HIS A 190 0.28 3.21 13.66
N ALA A 191 -0.97 3.19 14.14
CA ALA A 191 -1.27 3.49 15.54
C ALA A 191 -0.65 2.45 16.50
N ILE A 192 -0.71 1.15 16.16
CA ILE A 192 -0.05 0.08 16.92
C ILE A 192 1.46 0.23 16.86
N GLU A 193 2.01 0.52 15.69
CA GLU A 193 3.43 0.78 15.46
C GLU A 193 3.93 1.92 16.34
N PHE A 194 3.29 3.08 16.28
CA PHE A 194 3.64 4.22 17.13
C PHE A 194 3.56 3.89 18.62
N LEU A 195 2.55 3.14 19.04
CA LEU A 195 2.45 2.73 20.46
C LEU A 195 3.58 1.81 20.89
N LEU A 196 4.08 0.94 20.02
CA LEU A 196 5.17 0.02 20.32
C LEU A 196 6.56 0.67 20.21
N TRP A 197 6.80 1.51 19.19
CA TRP A 197 8.13 2.11 18.97
C TRP A 197 8.26 3.54 19.46
N GLY A 198 7.16 4.33 19.52
CA GLY A 198 7.20 5.76 19.75
C GLY A 198 7.70 6.50 18.51
N GLN A 199 7.89 7.83 18.64
CA GLN A 199 8.50 8.61 17.57
C GLN A 199 9.92 8.14 17.27
N ASP A 200 10.28 8.15 16.00
CA ASP A 200 11.65 7.99 15.58
C ASP A 200 12.31 9.37 15.34
N PHE A 201 13.56 9.47 15.72
CA PHE A 201 14.38 10.68 15.62
C PHE A 201 15.81 10.37 15.20
N ASN A 202 16.05 9.16 14.73
CA ASN A 202 17.39 8.76 14.40
C ASN A 202 17.42 7.97 13.08
N ASP A 203 18.32 8.36 12.22
CA ASP A 203 18.53 7.77 10.89
C ASP A 203 19.31 6.44 10.91
N GLN A 204 19.48 5.81 12.07
CA GLN A 204 20.30 4.60 12.25
C GLN A 204 19.50 3.43 12.84
N GLY A 205 18.25 3.61 13.13
CA GLY A 205 17.42 2.55 13.71
C GLY A 205 16.13 3.07 14.34
N PRO A 206 15.15 2.21 14.57
CA PRO A 206 13.75 2.53 14.84
C PRO A 206 13.53 3.29 16.14
N GLY A 207 12.32 3.80 16.31
CA GLY A 207 11.85 4.45 17.52
C GLY A 207 12.09 3.62 18.79
N GLN A 208 12.36 4.29 19.91
CA GLN A 208 12.88 3.65 21.12
C GLN A 208 11.97 3.87 22.34
N ARG A 209 10.65 3.70 22.18
CA ARG A 209 9.72 3.73 23.31
C ARG A 209 10.12 2.69 24.37
N SER A 210 10.14 3.11 25.60
CA SER A 210 10.49 2.21 26.70
C SER A 210 9.31 1.31 27.08
N HIS A 211 9.57 0.03 27.37
CA HIS A 211 8.58 -0.85 27.99
C HIS A 211 8.06 -0.32 29.34
N THR A 212 8.80 0.60 29.98
CA THR A 212 8.38 1.23 31.25
C THR A 212 7.13 2.08 31.10
N ASP A 213 6.81 2.56 29.89
CA ASP A 213 5.58 3.29 29.58
C ASP A 213 4.32 2.42 29.67
N PHE A 214 4.52 1.12 29.77
CA PHE A 214 3.46 0.12 29.92
C PHE A 214 3.46 -0.54 31.31
N LEU A 215 4.33 -0.12 32.26
CA LEU A 215 4.27 -0.61 33.63
C LEU A 215 2.96 -0.18 34.32
N PRO A 216 2.21 -1.11 34.94
CA PRO A 216 0.91 -0.79 35.50
C PRO A 216 1.00 0.24 36.64
N ASN A 217 -0.05 1.05 36.82
CA ASN A 217 -0.23 2.00 37.90
C ASN A 217 0.82 3.14 37.96
N GLN A 218 1.38 3.52 36.81
CA GLN A 218 2.30 4.65 36.69
C GLN A 218 1.75 5.65 35.67
N GLY A 219 1.54 6.91 36.03
CA GLY A 219 1.06 7.97 35.15
C GLY A 219 -0.18 7.55 34.34
N ASN A 220 -0.13 7.71 33.04
CA ASN A 220 -1.19 7.32 32.10
C ASN A 220 -0.97 5.92 31.47
N ASN A 221 -0.03 5.14 32.01
CA ASN A 221 0.32 3.83 31.44
C ASN A 221 -0.88 2.88 31.33
N ASN A 222 -1.77 2.83 32.34
CA ASN A 222 -2.95 1.97 32.25
C ASN A 222 -3.86 2.37 31.08
N ARG A 223 -3.95 3.67 30.78
CA ARG A 223 -4.70 4.17 29.63
C ARG A 223 -4.04 3.79 28.31
N ARG A 224 -2.70 3.91 28.23
CA ARG A 224 -1.92 3.48 27.05
C ARG A 224 -2.05 1.99 26.78
N ARG A 225 -2.03 1.17 27.84
CA ARG A 225 -2.25 -0.28 27.75
C ARG A 225 -3.62 -0.61 27.19
N GLN A 226 -4.66 0.03 27.76
CA GLN A 226 -6.04 -0.14 27.28
C GLN A 226 -6.19 0.32 25.81
N TYR A 227 -5.56 1.43 25.44
CA TYR A 227 -5.60 1.92 24.06
C TYR A 227 -4.97 0.91 23.08
N LEU A 228 -3.76 0.43 23.37
CA LEU A 228 -3.06 -0.57 22.57
C LEU A 228 -3.88 -1.87 22.41
N GLU A 229 -4.47 -2.35 23.50
CA GLU A 229 -5.35 -3.54 23.47
C GLU A 229 -6.55 -3.33 22.55
N LEU A 230 -7.25 -2.19 22.64
CA LEU A 230 -8.45 -1.89 21.86
C LEU A 230 -8.16 -1.71 20.36
N VAL A 231 -7.10 -0.99 20.00
CA VAL A 231 -6.79 -0.78 18.57
C VAL A 231 -6.24 -2.05 17.91
N THR A 232 -5.60 -2.92 18.68
CA THR A 232 -5.19 -4.24 18.18
C THR A 232 -6.41 -5.11 17.91
N ALA A 233 -7.38 -5.16 18.83
CA ALA A 233 -8.63 -5.88 18.63
C ALA A 233 -9.44 -5.32 17.43
N GLN A 234 -9.50 -3.99 17.28
CA GLN A 234 -10.20 -3.36 16.14
C GLN A 234 -9.58 -3.74 14.80
N LEU A 235 -8.26 -3.73 14.70
CA LEU A 235 -7.58 -4.17 13.48
C LEU A 235 -7.96 -5.61 13.10
N ILE A 236 -8.07 -6.50 14.07
CA ILE A 236 -8.48 -7.90 13.83
C ILE A 236 -9.94 -7.96 13.37
N GLU A 237 -10.83 -7.18 13.96
CA GLU A 237 -12.25 -7.11 13.52
C GLU A 237 -12.36 -6.62 12.07
N ASP A 238 -11.62 -5.58 11.68
CA ASP A 238 -11.60 -5.08 10.31
C ASP A 238 -11.04 -6.13 9.32
N LEU A 239 -9.97 -6.85 9.70
CA LEU A 239 -9.43 -7.96 8.90
C LEU A 239 -10.39 -9.16 8.81
N MET A 240 -11.13 -9.47 9.88
CA MET A 240 -12.18 -10.49 9.87
C MET A 240 -13.33 -10.12 8.93
N PHE A 241 -13.72 -8.86 8.88
CA PHE A 241 -14.69 -8.37 7.91
C PHE A 241 -14.21 -8.64 6.48
N LEU A 242 -12.98 -8.23 6.13
CA LEU A 242 -12.41 -8.44 4.80
C LEU A 242 -12.29 -9.93 4.44
N GLU A 243 -11.83 -10.78 5.36
CA GLU A 243 -11.80 -12.22 5.17
C GLU A 243 -13.20 -12.78 4.88
N SER A 244 -14.22 -12.29 5.58
CA SER A 244 -15.62 -12.76 5.41
C SER A 244 -16.21 -12.38 4.06
N GLU A 245 -15.87 -11.20 3.54
CA GLU A 245 -16.35 -10.72 2.23
C GLU A 245 -15.72 -11.48 1.06
N TRP A 246 -14.56 -12.10 1.28
CA TRP A 246 -13.90 -12.91 0.25
C TRP A 246 -13.99 -14.41 0.48
N LYS A 247 -14.70 -14.85 1.52
CA LYS A 247 -14.84 -16.27 1.87
C LYS A 247 -15.56 -17.06 0.75
N PRO A 248 -15.02 -18.22 0.32
CA PRO A 248 -15.70 -19.11 -0.63
C PRO A 248 -17.05 -19.60 -0.12
N ASP A 249 -17.94 -19.95 -1.05
CA ASP A 249 -19.23 -20.59 -0.78
C ASP A 249 -20.17 -19.80 0.16
N ALA A 250 -20.02 -18.45 0.19
CA ALA A 250 -20.86 -17.55 0.95
C ALA A 250 -21.63 -16.58 0.03
N ASN A 251 -22.68 -15.96 0.57
CA ASN A 251 -23.38 -14.86 -0.12
C ASN A 251 -22.76 -13.54 0.33
N ASN A 252 -21.71 -13.13 -0.36
CA ASN A 252 -20.83 -12.03 -0.02
C ASN A 252 -20.29 -11.35 -1.29
N TYR A 253 -19.41 -10.35 -1.13
CA TYR A 253 -18.80 -9.63 -2.24
C TYR A 253 -18.09 -10.55 -3.25
N ARG A 254 -17.36 -11.58 -2.80
CA ARG A 254 -16.72 -12.55 -3.69
C ARG A 254 -17.71 -13.17 -4.68
N ALA A 255 -18.90 -13.55 -4.21
CA ALA A 255 -19.91 -14.15 -5.08
C ALA A 255 -20.41 -13.17 -6.15
N GLU A 256 -20.56 -11.91 -5.78
CA GLU A 256 -20.94 -10.84 -6.73
C GLU A 256 -19.81 -10.57 -7.72
N PHE A 257 -18.57 -10.43 -7.24
CA PHE A 257 -17.38 -10.17 -8.06
C PHE A 257 -17.15 -11.25 -9.13
N ILE A 258 -17.24 -12.53 -8.78
CA ILE A 258 -17.07 -13.65 -9.72
C ILE A 258 -18.21 -13.73 -10.77
N ASN A 259 -19.40 -13.22 -10.43
CA ASN A 259 -20.57 -13.27 -11.34
C ASN A 259 -20.82 -11.94 -12.08
N SER A 260 -20.00 -10.92 -11.88
CA SER A 260 -20.02 -9.67 -12.63
C SER A 260 -19.53 -9.86 -14.07
N ASP A 261 -19.57 -8.81 -14.89
CA ASP A 261 -18.99 -8.88 -16.23
C ASP A 261 -17.50 -9.23 -16.16
N PRO A 262 -17.05 -10.32 -16.78
CA PRO A 262 -15.68 -10.78 -16.58
C PRO A 262 -14.62 -9.84 -17.15
N GLN A 263 -14.91 -9.10 -18.25
CA GLN A 263 -13.94 -8.16 -18.80
C GLN A 263 -13.79 -6.94 -17.90
N GLU A 264 -14.90 -6.36 -17.43
CA GLU A 264 -14.89 -5.25 -16.47
C GLU A 264 -14.20 -5.65 -15.16
N THR A 265 -14.45 -6.87 -14.69
CA THR A 265 -13.82 -7.39 -13.46
C THR A 265 -12.30 -7.48 -13.59
N ILE A 266 -11.79 -7.98 -14.73
CA ILE A 266 -10.34 -8.02 -14.97
C ILE A 266 -9.78 -6.60 -15.15
N GLY A 267 -10.54 -5.69 -15.78
CA GLY A 267 -10.18 -4.28 -15.87
C GLY A 267 -9.93 -3.65 -14.49
N LYS A 268 -10.84 -3.90 -13.53
CA LYS A 268 -10.69 -3.47 -12.14
C LYS A 268 -9.42 -4.04 -11.49
N ILE A 269 -9.13 -5.33 -11.71
CA ILE A 269 -7.93 -5.95 -11.16
C ILE A 269 -6.66 -5.27 -11.70
N PHE A 270 -6.57 -5.06 -13.02
CA PHE A 270 -5.40 -4.39 -13.59
C PHE A 270 -5.32 -2.90 -13.25
N THR A 271 -6.45 -2.21 -13.05
CA THR A 271 -6.48 -0.85 -12.48
C THR A 271 -5.87 -0.84 -11.09
N SER A 272 -6.21 -1.81 -10.23
CA SER A 272 -5.59 -1.96 -8.92
C SER A 272 -4.06 -2.13 -9.00
N LEU A 273 -3.59 -3.05 -9.84
CA LEU A 273 -2.15 -3.29 -9.99
C LEU A 273 -1.40 -2.07 -10.55
N ALA A 274 -1.99 -1.37 -11.51
CA ALA A 274 -1.41 -0.17 -12.11
C ALA A 274 -1.37 1.00 -11.10
N THR A 275 -2.47 1.22 -10.38
CA THR A 275 -2.57 2.27 -9.36
C THR A 275 -1.63 2.01 -8.18
N LEU A 276 -1.60 0.77 -7.65
CA LEU A 276 -0.64 0.41 -6.61
C LEU A 276 0.80 0.66 -7.06
N SER A 277 1.13 0.36 -8.32
CA SER A 277 2.50 0.56 -8.84
C SER A 277 2.85 2.05 -8.98
N ALA A 278 2.10 2.81 -9.77
CA ALA A 278 2.49 4.18 -10.15
C ALA A 278 2.10 5.24 -9.14
N PHE A 279 0.91 5.12 -8.53
CA PHE A 279 0.43 6.12 -7.59
C PHE A 279 0.91 5.79 -6.17
N GLU A 280 0.47 4.69 -5.60
CA GLU A 280 0.69 4.38 -4.19
C GLU A 280 2.17 4.13 -3.87
N MET A 281 2.82 3.17 -4.57
CA MET A 281 4.22 2.82 -4.25
C MET A 281 5.21 3.85 -4.79
N SER A 282 5.08 4.24 -6.06
CA SER A 282 6.04 5.13 -6.70
C SER A 282 5.93 6.55 -6.16
N SER A 283 4.71 7.14 -6.21
CA SER A 283 4.48 8.54 -5.83
C SER A 283 4.41 8.70 -4.31
N GLU A 284 3.40 8.11 -3.67
CA GLU A 284 3.09 8.40 -2.28
C GLU A 284 4.11 7.82 -1.30
N ARG A 285 4.58 6.59 -1.51
CA ARG A 285 5.46 5.92 -0.53
C ARG A 285 6.95 6.16 -0.75
N ILE A 286 7.40 6.33 -2.01
CA ILE A 286 8.83 6.52 -2.29
C ILE A 286 9.14 7.98 -2.62
N ALA A 287 8.47 8.58 -3.62
CA ALA A 287 8.85 9.90 -4.11
C ALA A 287 8.59 11.00 -3.09
N VAL A 288 7.44 10.99 -2.37
CA VAL A 288 7.11 11.99 -1.35
C VAL A 288 8.18 12.02 -0.26
N ALA A 289 8.57 10.86 0.29
CA ALA A 289 9.61 10.78 1.31
C ALA A 289 10.99 11.21 0.78
N LEU A 290 11.35 10.81 -0.46
CA LEU A 290 12.60 11.25 -1.09
C LEU A 290 12.66 12.77 -1.32
N ASP A 291 11.57 13.38 -1.77
CA ASP A 291 11.51 14.81 -2.08
C ASP A 291 11.57 15.67 -0.81
N SER A 292 10.88 15.25 0.24
CA SER A 292 10.89 15.96 1.52
C SER A 292 12.17 15.72 2.33
N GLY A 293 12.76 14.53 2.21
CA GLY A 293 13.89 14.08 3.02
C GLY A 293 13.55 13.96 4.51
N ASN A 294 12.27 13.81 4.84
CA ASN A 294 11.76 13.75 6.19
C ASN A 294 11.32 12.33 6.52
N GLN A 295 11.86 11.75 7.61
CA GLN A 295 11.50 10.41 8.10
C GLN A 295 10.00 10.25 8.37
N GLU A 296 9.33 11.32 8.83
CA GLU A 296 7.88 11.30 9.12
C GLU A 296 7.02 11.04 7.86
N ASP A 297 7.60 11.20 6.66
CA ASP A 297 6.93 10.90 5.39
C ASP A 297 7.19 9.46 4.91
N GLU A 298 7.88 8.65 5.69
CA GLU A 298 8.02 7.21 5.47
C GLU A 298 6.79 6.44 5.93
N HIS A 299 6.36 5.46 5.14
CA HIS A 299 5.15 4.69 5.42
C HIS A 299 5.19 3.91 6.73
N SER A 300 6.30 3.28 7.10
CA SER A 300 6.52 2.59 8.39
C SER A 300 7.71 3.18 9.14
N CYS A 301 7.64 4.50 9.41
CA CYS A 301 8.75 5.28 9.94
C CYS A 301 9.11 4.91 11.38
N PHE A 302 8.15 4.53 12.23
CA PHE A 302 8.45 4.26 13.65
C PHE A 302 9.25 2.97 13.84
N SER A 303 9.08 2.01 12.95
CA SER A 303 9.73 0.69 13.01
C SER A 303 10.93 0.54 12.07
N ASP A 304 11.21 1.52 11.20
CA ASP A 304 12.20 1.47 10.11
C ASP A 304 11.95 0.31 9.14
N THR A 305 10.70 -0.06 8.91
CA THR A 305 10.38 -1.21 8.05
C THR A 305 9.79 -0.82 6.69
N THR A 306 9.80 0.44 6.31
CA THR A 306 9.31 0.97 5.02
C THR A 306 9.84 0.19 3.82
N HIS A 307 11.11 -0.25 3.84
CA HIS A 307 11.67 -1.11 2.81
C HIS A 307 10.94 -2.47 2.67
N GLN A 308 10.36 -3.00 3.77
CA GLN A 308 9.54 -4.22 3.71
C GLN A 308 8.18 -3.95 3.09
N ASP A 309 7.61 -2.75 3.32
CA ASP A 309 6.36 -2.35 2.70
C ASP A 309 6.48 -2.42 1.18
N PHE A 310 7.54 -1.85 0.61
CA PHE A 310 7.80 -1.92 -0.83
C PHE A 310 7.94 -3.35 -1.35
N VAL A 311 8.70 -4.19 -0.66
CA VAL A 311 8.94 -5.58 -1.05
C VAL A 311 7.65 -6.39 -1.05
N PHE A 312 6.81 -6.26 0.00
CA PHE A 312 5.59 -7.05 0.11
C PHE A 312 4.44 -6.51 -0.72
N ASN A 313 4.38 -5.20 -1.01
CA ASN A 313 3.47 -4.66 -2.00
C ASN A 313 3.78 -5.20 -3.40
N ALA A 314 5.04 -5.15 -3.83
CA ALA A 314 5.46 -5.75 -5.10
C ALA A 314 5.21 -7.26 -5.15
N GLN A 315 5.34 -7.97 -4.02
CA GLN A 315 5.01 -9.39 -3.95
C GLN A 315 3.49 -9.63 -4.12
N GLY A 316 2.63 -8.75 -3.61
CA GLY A 316 1.17 -8.81 -3.84
C GLY A 316 0.83 -8.72 -5.32
N ILE A 317 1.41 -7.75 -6.03
CA ILE A 317 1.25 -7.59 -7.49
C ILE A 317 1.69 -8.87 -8.22
N TYR A 318 2.84 -9.40 -7.86
CA TYR A 318 3.41 -10.62 -8.43
C TYR A 318 2.47 -11.82 -8.23
N ASN A 319 1.96 -12.01 -7.00
CA ASN A 319 1.03 -13.10 -6.68
C ASN A 319 -0.23 -13.05 -7.53
N VAL A 320 -0.80 -11.85 -7.71
CA VAL A 320 -1.99 -11.66 -8.55
C VAL A 320 -1.70 -12.00 -10.00
N TYR A 321 -0.58 -11.53 -10.55
CA TYR A 321 -0.26 -11.74 -11.96
C TYR A 321 -0.04 -13.22 -12.29
N PHE A 322 0.71 -13.93 -11.45
CA PHE A 322 1.03 -15.35 -11.65
C PHE A 322 0.01 -16.34 -11.06
N GLY A 323 -1.04 -15.87 -10.40
CA GLY A 323 -2.05 -16.75 -9.83
C GLY A 323 -1.56 -17.60 -8.65
N ASP A 324 -0.49 -17.19 -7.97
CA ASP A 324 0.20 -17.97 -6.92
C ASP A 324 0.13 -17.28 -5.55
N TYR A 325 -0.15 -18.04 -4.50
CA TYR A 325 -0.06 -17.57 -3.13
C TYR A 325 0.22 -18.73 -2.15
N LYS A 326 1.41 -18.75 -1.56
CA LYS A 326 1.82 -19.67 -0.48
C LYS A 326 1.45 -21.15 -0.73
N GLY A 327 1.67 -21.62 -1.96
CA GLY A 327 1.44 -23.01 -2.37
C GLY A 327 0.05 -23.29 -2.93
N TYR A 328 -0.82 -22.28 -3.03
CA TYR A 328 -1.92 -22.26 -3.96
C TYR A 328 -1.38 -21.77 -5.31
N ASP A 329 -1.66 -22.52 -6.37
CA ASP A 329 -1.22 -22.26 -7.74
C ASP A 329 -2.46 -22.48 -8.64
N GLY A 330 -3.04 -21.39 -9.13
CA GLY A 330 -4.22 -21.37 -9.99
C GLY A 330 -3.87 -20.82 -11.37
N LEU A 331 -4.88 -20.62 -12.22
CA LEU A 331 -4.68 -19.96 -13.52
C LEU A 331 -4.35 -18.48 -13.30
N GLY A 332 -3.12 -18.06 -13.62
CA GLY A 332 -2.66 -16.68 -13.51
C GLY A 332 -3.00 -15.83 -14.73
N PHE A 333 -2.90 -14.52 -14.60
CA PHE A 333 -3.06 -13.61 -15.73
C PHE A 333 -1.92 -13.74 -16.74
N ASP A 334 -0.77 -14.25 -16.34
CA ASP A 334 0.33 -14.57 -17.26
C ASP A 334 -0.09 -15.58 -18.34
N GLU A 335 -0.83 -16.64 -17.98
CA GLU A 335 -1.37 -17.60 -18.97
C GLU A 335 -2.44 -16.96 -19.84
N LEU A 336 -3.30 -16.09 -19.30
CA LEU A 336 -4.29 -15.36 -20.07
C LEU A 336 -3.63 -14.44 -21.10
N ILE A 337 -2.67 -13.63 -20.65
CA ILE A 337 -2.00 -12.67 -21.54
C ILE A 337 -1.09 -13.39 -22.53
N GLU A 338 -0.47 -14.51 -22.17
CA GLU A 338 0.28 -15.36 -23.13
C GLU A 338 -0.61 -15.83 -24.28
N LEU A 339 -1.86 -16.20 -24.02
CA LEU A 339 -2.82 -16.59 -25.05
C LEU A 339 -3.22 -15.43 -25.98
N LEU A 340 -3.33 -14.21 -25.42
CA LEU A 340 -3.82 -13.03 -26.13
C LEU A 340 -2.71 -12.27 -26.85
N SER A 341 -1.57 -12.12 -26.21
CA SER A 341 -0.41 -11.37 -26.66
C SER A 341 0.87 -11.86 -25.97
N PRO A 342 1.55 -12.88 -26.49
CA PRO A 342 2.80 -13.41 -25.91
C PRO A 342 3.88 -12.34 -25.71
N GLU A 343 3.92 -11.35 -26.61
CA GLU A 343 4.88 -10.23 -26.50
C GLU A 343 4.57 -9.32 -25.30
N LEU A 344 3.28 -9.01 -25.07
CA LEU A 344 2.87 -8.23 -23.89
C LEU A 344 3.13 -9.00 -22.59
N ASN A 345 2.83 -10.31 -22.57
CA ASN A 345 3.14 -11.17 -21.42
C ASN A 345 4.62 -11.11 -21.07
N ARG A 346 5.48 -11.27 -22.07
CA ARG A 346 6.94 -11.17 -21.87
C ARG A 346 7.37 -9.78 -21.32
N GLN A 347 6.76 -8.70 -21.79
CA GLN A 347 7.04 -7.34 -21.30
C GLN A 347 6.62 -7.18 -19.85
N ILE A 348 5.44 -7.68 -19.46
CA ILE A 348 4.95 -7.63 -18.08
C ILE A 348 5.89 -8.42 -17.15
N ILE A 349 6.27 -9.65 -17.52
CA ILE A 349 7.19 -10.46 -16.72
C ILE A 349 8.52 -9.75 -16.52
N VAL A 350 9.09 -9.14 -17.57
CA VAL A 350 10.34 -8.38 -17.46
C VAL A 350 10.17 -7.16 -16.55
N ALA A 351 9.06 -6.43 -16.64
CA ALA A 351 8.79 -5.27 -15.78
C ALA A 351 8.64 -5.68 -14.31
N LEU A 352 7.90 -6.75 -14.02
CA LEU A 352 7.74 -7.30 -12.67
C LEU A 352 9.09 -7.71 -12.05
N ASP A 353 9.92 -8.42 -12.80
CA ASP A 353 11.25 -8.83 -12.34
C ASP A 353 12.16 -7.61 -12.12
N GLN A 354 12.09 -6.61 -12.99
CA GLN A 354 12.83 -5.36 -12.85
C GLN A 354 12.41 -4.59 -11.60
N THR A 355 11.10 -4.42 -11.38
CA THR A 355 10.55 -3.75 -10.19
C THR A 355 10.97 -4.46 -8.91
N LYS A 356 10.83 -5.79 -8.83
CA LYS A 356 11.30 -6.55 -7.66
C LYS A 356 12.79 -6.38 -7.41
N SER A 357 13.59 -6.37 -8.47
CA SER A 357 15.05 -6.19 -8.35
C SER A 357 15.41 -4.78 -7.88
N SER A 358 14.79 -3.74 -8.47
CA SER A 358 15.07 -2.34 -8.10
C SER A 358 14.66 -2.05 -6.65
N ILE A 359 13.48 -2.50 -6.22
CA ILE A 359 13.03 -2.38 -4.83
C ILE A 359 13.98 -3.09 -3.86
N SER A 360 14.44 -4.30 -4.21
CA SER A 360 15.37 -5.07 -3.35
C SER A 360 16.75 -4.43 -3.23
N ASN A 361 17.10 -3.52 -4.12
CA ASN A 361 18.38 -2.79 -4.10
C ASN A 361 18.29 -1.50 -3.25
N ILE A 362 17.10 -1.02 -2.92
CA ILE A 362 16.95 0.14 -2.04
C ILE A 362 17.64 -0.14 -0.70
N ASN A 363 18.50 0.77 -0.27
CA ASN A 363 19.27 0.63 0.96
C ASN A 363 18.36 0.58 2.20
N GLN A 364 18.81 -0.08 3.26
CA GLN A 364 18.03 -0.33 4.48
C GLN A 364 18.80 0.13 5.72
N PRO A 365 18.11 0.78 6.67
CA PRO A 365 16.73 1.27 6.61
C PRO A 365 16.58 2.40 5.59
N PHE A 366 15.35 2.73 5.20
CA PHE A 366 15.08 3.73 4.18
C PHE A 366 15.49 5.15 4.59
N ASP A 367 15.48 5.45 5.88
CA ASP A 367 16.04 6.67 6.50
C ASP A 367 17.41 7.03 5.96
N GLN A 368 18.29 6.03 5.77
CA GLN A 368 19.64 6.25 5.26
C GLN A 368 19.63 6.74 3.82
N VAL A 369 18.61 6.35 3.04
CA VAL A 369 18.40 6.86 1.69
C VAL A 369 17.97 8.32 1.77
N LEU A 370 17.02 8.65 2.66
CA LEU A 370 16.53 10.02 2.86
C LEU A 370 17.65 10.96 3.34
N ALA A 371 18.49 10.48 4.27
CA ALA A 371 19.63 11.24 4.80
C ALA A 371 20.78 11.38 3.80
N SER A 372 20.79 10.61 2.69
CA SER A 372 21.89 10.61 1.72
C SER A 372 21.84 11.85 0.81
N PRO A 373 23.00 12.33 0.28
CA PRO A 373 23.03 13.48 -0.60
C PRO A 373 22.26 13.25 -1.92
N MET A 374 21.67 14.31 -2.46
CA MET A 374 21.11 14.30 -3.81
C MET A 374 22.13 13.79 -4.84
N GLY A 375 21.73 12.81 -5.67
CA GLY A 375 22.57 12.17 -6.67
C GLY A 375 23.60 11.19 -6.10
N SER A 376 23.41 10.74 -4.86
CA SER A 376 24.16 9.61 -4.31
C SER A 376 23.64 8.28 -4.89
N PRO A 377 24.45 7.21 -4.90
CA PRO A 377 24.01 5.90 -5.38
C PRO A 377 22.74 5.39 -4.69
N GLU A 378 22.60 5.63 -3.39
CA GLU A 378 21.46 5.20 -2.58
C GLU A 378 20.16 5.85 -3.06
N ARG A 379 20.21 7.16 -3.40
CA ARG A 379 19.03 7.87 -3.96
C ARG A 379 18.77 7.46 -5.41
N GLU A 380 19.81 7.30 -6.22
CA GLU A 380 19.68 6.83 -7.61
C GLU A 380 19.01 5.45 -7.67
N GLU A 381 19.26 4.55 -6.71
CA GLU A 381 18.61 3.25 -6.60
C GLU A 381 17.12 3.38 -6.29
N ALA A 382 16.73 4.29 -5.38
CA ALA A 382 15.32 4.56 -5.07
C ALA A 382 14.59 5.26 -6.24
N GLU A 383 15.22 6.24 -6.91
CA GLU A 383 14.70 6.89 -8.12
C GLU A 383 14.52 5.88 -9.27
N PHE A 384 15.41 4.89 -9.37
CA PHE A 384 15.28 3.82 -10.34
C PHE A 384 14.11 2.87 -10.01
N ALA A 385 13.83 2.63 -8.72
CA ALA A 385 12.64 1.86 -8.31
C ALA A 385 11.34 2.60 -8.66
N ILE A 386 11.27 3.93 -8.46
CA ILE A 386 10.17 4.78 -8.92
C ILE A 386 9.92 4.58 -10.41
N THR A 387 10.95 4.78 -11.25
CA THR A 387 10.84 4.61 -12.69
C THR A 387 10.39 3.21 -13.09
N SER A 388 10.90 2.16 -12.41
CA SER A 388 10.51 0.78 -12.68
C SER A 388 9.04 0.49 -12.36
N LEU A 389 8.50 1.11 -11.31
CA LEU A 389 7.09 1.02 -10.91
C LEU A 389 6.18 1.76 -11.90
N GLU A 390 6.58 2.94 -12.36
CA GLU A 390 5.85 3.71 -13.37
C GLU A 390 5.81 2.96 -14.71
N ASP A 391 6.95 2.45 -15.20
CA ASP A 391 7.03 1.64 -16.42
C ASP A 391 6.14 0.38 -16.31
N GLN A 392 6.13 -0.29 -15.16
CA GLN A 392 5.27 -1.44 -14.89
C GLN A 392 3.78 -1.09 -15.00
N ALA A 393 3.36 0.04 -14.44
CA ALA A 393 1.98 0.50 -14.50
C ALA A 393 1.55 0.84 -15.93
N GLU A 394 2.42 1.51 -16.72
CA GLU A 394 2.15 1.79 -18.14
C GLU A 394 1.99 0.50 -18.96
N ILE A 395 2.73 -0.55 -18.63
CA ILE A 395 2.59 -1.85 -19.30
C ILE A 395 1.27 -2.53 -18.88
N PHE A 396 0.84 -2.43 -17.62
CA PHE A 396 -0.47 -2.94 -17.19
C PHE A 396 -1.63 -2.25 -17.92
N GLN A 397 -1.55 -0.94 -18.21
CA GLN A 397 -2.56 -0.26 -19.00
C GLN A 397 -2.71 -0.84 -20.43
N GLN A 398 -1.65 -1.41 -21.01
CA GLN A 398 -1.73 -2.06 -22.32
C GLN A 398 -2.57 -3.33 -22.29
N VAL A 399 -2.74 -3.97 -21.13
CA VAL A 399 -3.66 -5.10 -20.95
C VAL A 399 -5.09 -4.69 -21.27
N GLY A 400 -5.51 -3.49 -20.84
CA GLY A 400 -6.81 -2.93 -21.17
C GLY A 400 -7.08 -2.91 -22.69
N THR A 401 -6.08 -2.54 -23.49
CA THR A 401 -6.17 -2.54 -24.95
C THR A 401 -6.42 -3.95 -25.52
N VAL A 402 -5.75 -4.96 -24.96
CA VAL A 402 -5.87 -6.36 -25.41
C VAL A 402 -7.21 -6.96 -24.98
N LEU A 403 -7.68 -6.61 -23.80
CA LEU A 403 -8.96 -7.07 -23.26
C LEU A 403 -10.16 -6.27 -23.78
N GLY A 404 -9.95 -5.06 -24.30
CA GLY A 404 -11.02 -4.15 -24.72
C GLY A 404 -11.75 -3.49 -23.55
N VAL A 405 -11.03 -3.22 -22.46
CA VAL A 405 -11.51 -2.55 -21.25
C VAL A 405 -10.58 -1.40 -20.86
N ASP A 406 -11.10 -0.49 -20.06
CA ASP A 406 -10.27 0.58 -19.50
C ASP A 406 -9.45 0.04 -18.32
N VAL A 407 -8.18 0.40 -18.29
CA VAL A 407 -7.26 0.20 -17.16
C VAL A 407 -6.64 1.56 -16.86
N GLU A 408 -6.97 2.10 -15.70
CA GLU A 408 -6.62 3.45 -15.31
C GLU A 408 -5.55 3.43 -14.19
N ILE A 409 -4.81 4.52 -14.06
CA ILE A 409 -4.02 4.84 -12.87
C ILE A 409 -4.83 5.91 -12.16
N LEU A 410 -5.42 5.54 -11.03
CA LEU A 410 -6.22 6.46 -10.23
C LEU A 410 -5.28 7.32 -9.38
N ALA A 411 -5.56 8.62 -9.28
CA ALA A 411 -4.99 9.54 -8.31
C ALA A 411 -6.10 9.89 -7.32
N GLU A 412 -5.85 9.79 -6.04
CA GLU A 412 -6.79 10.18 -5.00
C GLU A 412 -7.01 11.69 -4.97
#